data_7a9c6cc95b2320b16c90dda6ee1d36fd
#
_entry.id   7a9c6cc95b2320b16c90dda6ee1d36fd
#
_cell.length_a   1.000
_cell.length_b   1.000
_cell.length_c   1.000
_cell.angle_alpha   90.00
_cell.angle_beta   90.00
_cell.angle_gamma   90.00
#
_symmetry.space_group_name_H-M   'P 1'
#
loop_
_entity.id
_entity.type
_entity.pdbx_description
1 polymer ?
#
loop_
_entity_poly.entity_id
_entity_poly.type
_entity_poly.pdbx_seq_one_letter_code
_entity_poly.pdbx_strand_id
1 'polypeptide(L)'
;MEHKEYAYKMFNKDLTCTLGRGTFQYQPGVWYEELDKEANCRKNGFHVAKNPLDCLSYYHSFEKAQCWIVEIAGDMDEGSCDSKVSAQKIRLVKRLSLSEFVARACMYIMEHPTLAYNYHVTEDKAVADGNHFAIAVGEEPKARGKTGDILGILRTYPDNMEIAEATCFEIDGEEYLPDVWYDAGGKVVAADDQEE
;
A
#
# COMPACT_ATOMS: atom_id res chain seq x y z
N MET A 1 0.34 -11.93 27.70
CA MET A 1 1.20 -11.67 26.52
C MET A 1 0.78 -10.32 25.97
N GLU A 2 1.72 -9.44 25.68
CA GLU A 2 1.42 -8.14 25.07
C GLU A 2 0.85 -8.36 23.66
N HIS A 3 -0.25 -7.70 23.33
CA HIS A 3 -0.87 -7.77 22.01
C HIS A 3 0.07 -7.11 20.99
N LYS A 4 0.37 -7.81 19.90
CA LYS A 4 1.25 -7.35 18.83
C LYS A 4 0.54 -7.46 17.51
N GLU A 5 0.67 -6.41 16.71
CA GLU A 5 0.11 -6.35 15.36
C GLU A 5 1.18 -5.95 14.35
N TYR A 6 0.94 -6.30 13.09
CA TYR A 6 1.73 -5.84 11.97
C TYR A 6 1.00 -4.72 11.22
N ALA A 7 1.77 -3.72 10.83
CA ALA A 7 1.29 -2.58 10.06
C ALA A 7 2.38 -2.10 9.08
N TYR A 8 2.12 -1.02 8.39
CA TYR A 8 3.04 -0.43 7.43
C TYR A 8 3.43 0.98 7.84
N LYS A 9 4.67 1.34 7.56
CA LYS A 9 5.15 2.71 7.74
C LYS A 9 6.17 3.05 6.67
N MET A 10 6.07 4.27 6.13
CA MET A 10 7.11 4.83 5.28
C MET A 10 8.07 5.71 6.06
N PHE A 11 9.29 5.77 5.58
CA PHE A 11 10.41 6.54 6.12
C PHE A 11 11.16 7.19 4.97
N ASN A 12 11.91 8.23 5.26
CA ASN A 12 12.95 8.70 4.34
C ASN A 12 13.97 7.60 4.04
N LYS A 13 14.77 7.74 2.99
CA LYS A 13 15.77 6.72 2.59
C LYS A 13 16.81 6.41 3.67
N ASP A 14 17.07 7.34 4.57
CA ASP A 14 17.99 7.19 5.71
C ASP A 14 17.30 6.64 6.98
N LEU A 15 16.07 6.18 6.88
CA LEU A 15 15.23 5.71 8.00
C LEU A 15 14.91 6.81 9.02
N THR A 16 14.90 8.06 8.60
CA THR A 16 14.33 9.14 9.43
C THR A 16 12.84 9.32 9.17
N CYS A 17 12.13 9.83 10.17
CA CYS A 17 10.78 10.34 10.05
C CYS A 17 10.80 11.82 10.46
N THR A 18 10.34 12.68 9.55
CA THR A 18 10.33 14.16 9.74
C THR A 18 8.91 14.72 9.82
N LEU A 19 7.89 13.86 9.72
CA LEU A 19 6.50 14.26 9.88
C LEU A 19 6.18 14.40 11.38
N GLY A 20 5.88 15.62 11.80
CA GLY A 20 5.65 15.95 13.21
C GLY A 20 6.64 16.98 13.74
N ARG A 21 7.06 16.82 14.99
CA ARG A 21 8.01 17.75 15.64
C ARG A 21 9.44 17.18 15.61
N GLY A 22 10.26 17.69 14.71
CA GLY A 22 11.68 17.31 14.60
C GLY A 22 11.90 16.06 13.75
N THR A 23 13.11 15.52 13.81
CA THR A 23 13.54 14.34 13.09
C THR A 23 13.76 13.19 14.07
N PHE A 24 13.15 12.03 13.77
CA PHE A 24 13.36 10.82 14.53
C PHE A 24 14.07 9.78 13.66
N GLN A 25 15.16 9.20 14.18
CA GLN A 25 15.97 8.18 13.50
C GLN A 25 15.58 6.79 13.98
N TYR A 26 15.29 5.88 13.04
CA TYR A 26 15.00 4.48 13.32
C TYR A 26 16.14 3.56 12.92
N GLN A 27 16.17 2.37 13.55
CA GLN A 27 17.06 1.27 13.20
C GLN A 27 16.25 -0.03 13.11
N PRO A 28 16.49 -0.88 12.09
CA PRO A 28 15.80 -2.17 11.97
C PRO A 28 16.00 -3.06 13.19
N GLY A 29 14.94 -3.75 13.61
CA GLY A 29 14.96 -4.70 14.72
C GLY A 29 14.93 -4.08 16.12
N VAL A 30 15.11 -2.77 16.26
CA VAL A 30 15.10 -2.07 17.55
C VAL A 30 13.66 -1.70 17.93
N TRP A 31 13.28 -1.97 19.18
CA TRP A 31 12.04 -1.47 19.77
C TRP A 31 12.19 -0.03 20.22
N TYR A 32 11.22 0.80 19.86
CA TYR A 32 11.04 2.17 20.32
C TYR A 32 9.74 2.24 21.10
N GLU A 33 9.71 2.98 22.20
CA GLU A 33 8.57 3.10 23.10
C GLU A 33 8.39 4.55 23.57
N GLU A 34 7.15 5.05 23.54
CA GLU A 34 6.74 6.28 24.24
C GLU A 34 6.16 5.93 25.61
N LEU A 35 6.94 6.19 26.68
CA LEU A 35 6.64 5.73 28.04
C LEU A 35 5.56 6.55 28.75
N ASP A 36 5.42 7.83 28.43
CA ASP A 36 4.68 8.79 29.26
C ASP A 36 3.33 9.24 28.67
N LYS A 37 2.87 8.60 27.59
CA LYS A 37 1.67 9.05 26.89
C LYS A 37 0.87 7.88 26.33
N GLU A 38 -0.45 7.97 26.48
CA GLU A 38 -1.37 7.13 25.74
C GLU A 38 -1.26 7.42 24.24
N ALA A 39 -1.40 6.40 23.40
CA ALA A 39 -1.40 6.54 21.96
C ALA A 39 -2.54 7.49 21.51
N ASN A 40 -2.27 8.36 20.53
CA ASN A 40 -3.28 9.27 20.02
C ASN A 40 -2.99 9.65 18.56
N CYS A 41 -3.84 9.25 17.64
CA CYS A 41 -3.69 9.45 16.20
C CYS A 41 -3.54 10.92 15.75
N ARG A 42 -3.82 11.87 16.62
CA ARG A 42 -3.71 13.31 16.32
C ARG A 42 -2.51 13.98 16.97
N LYS A 43 -1.92 13.38 18.01
CA LYS A 43 -0.98 14.11 18.88
C LYS A 43 0.33 13.38 19.14
N ASN A 44 0.33 12.09 19.40
CA ASN A 44 1.50 11.34 19.88
C ASN A 44 1.42 9.86 19.51
N GLY A 45 2.47 9.13 19.78
CA GLY A 45 2.66 7.73 19.39
C GLY A 45 3.35 7.57 18.04
N PHE A 46 3.64 6.34 17.69
CA PHE A 46 4.21 5.97 16.41
C PHE A 46 3.09 5.71 15.42
N HIS A 47 2.93 6.63 14.46
CA HIS A 47 1.89 6.51 13.43
C HIS A 47 2.29 5.50 12.36
N VAL A 48 1.39 4.59 12.07
CA VAL A 48 1.48 3.53 11.07
C VAL A 48 0.16 3.44 10.30
N ALA A 49 0.06 2.61 9.26
CA ALA A 49 -1.18 2.34 8.55
C ALA A 49 -1.40 0.82 8.40
N LYS A 50 -2.65 0.36 8.50
CA LYS A 50 -3.03 -1.04 8.21
C LYS A 50 -3.10 -1.29 6.70
N ASN A 51 -3.52 -0.28 5.93
CA ASN A 51 -3.44 -0.27 4.46
C ASN A 51 -2.09 0.36 4.04
N PRO A 52 -1.23 -0.35 3.31
CA PRO A 52 0.05 0.21 2.89
C PRO A 52 -0.10 1.45 1.98
N LEU A 53 -1.17 1.53 1.16
CA LEU A 53 -1.42 2.68 0.29
C LEU A 53 -1.61 3.99 1.07
N ASP A 54 -2.16 3.94 2.28
CA ASP A 54 -2.36 5.14 3.10
C ASP A 54 -1.04 5.77 3.55
N CYS A 55 0.06 5.00 3.54
CA CYS A 55 1.39 5.55 3.79
C CYS A 55 1.84 6.55 2.71
N LEU A 56 1.36 6.41 1.46
CA LEU A 56 1.70 7.31 0.35
C LEU A 56 1.09 8.72 0.53
N SER A 57 0.02 8.85 1.30
CA SER A 57 -0.54 10.16 1.66
C SER A 57 0.46 11.04 2.41
N TYR A 58 1.48 10.45 3.02
CA TYR A 58 2.47 11.16 3.83
C TYR A 58 3.84 11.28 3.14
N TYR A 59 4.23 10.33 2.30
CA TYR A 59 5.56 10.28 1.70
C TYR A 59 5.56 10.37 0.17
N HIS A 60 4.41 10.28 -0.48
CA HIS A 60 4.10 10.55 -1.88
C HIS A 60 4.89 9.76 -2.95
N SER A 61 6.01 9.09 -2.63
CA SER A 61 6.81 8.41 -3.65
C SER A 61 7.79 7.39 -3.06
N PHE A 62 7.92 6.24 -3.72
CA PHE A 62 8.96 5.23 -3.46
C PHE A 62 10.37 5.68 -3.87
N GLU A 63 10.50 6.65 -4.78
CA GLU A 63 11.80 7.20 -5.15
C GLU A 63 12.51 7.89 -3.99
N LYS A 64 11.74 8.59 -3.13
CA LYS A 64 12.25 9.41 -2.03
C LYS A 64 12.11 8.75 -0.66
N ALA A 65 11.32 7.70 -0.57
CA ALA A 65 11.00 7.02 0.68
C ALA A 65 11.17 5.51 0.56
N GLN A 66 11.03 4.81 1.67
CA GLN A 66 11.01 3.36 1.74
C GLN A 66 9.89 2.89 2.67
N CYS A 67 9.17 1.85 2.26
CA CYS A 67 8.12 1.25 3.06
C CYS A 67 8.63 0.03 3.83
N TRP A 68 8.16 -0.11 5.07
CA TRP A 68 8.50 -1.22 5.95
C TRP A 68 7.26 -1.85 6.54
N ILE A 69 7.29 -3.17 6.69
CA ILE A 69 6.46 -3.87 7.66
C ILE A 69 7.03 -3.54 9.04
N VAL A 70 6.17 -3.07 9.92
CA VAL A 70 6.50 -2.77 11.30
C VAL A 70 5.64 -3.62 12.23
N GLU A 71 6.19 -3.98 13.38
CA GLU A 71 5.45 -4.57 14.50
C GLU A 71 5.13 -3.45 15.49
N ILE A 72 3.87 -3.39 15.92
CA ILE A 72 3.38 -2.42 16.89
C ILE A 72 2.85 -3.13 18.12
N ALA A 73 2.92 -2.46 19.28
CA ALA A 73 2.49 -3.02 20.55
C ALA A 73 2.15 -1.89 21.55
N GLY A 74 1.67 -2.30 22.72
CA GLY A 74 1.25 -1.40 23.78
C GLY A 74 -0.11 -0.80 23.55
N ASP A 75 -0.32 0.41 24.03
CA ASP A 75 -1.54 1.17 23.79
C ASP A 75 -1.65 1.60 22.33
N MET A 76 -2.86 1.53 21.75
CA MET A 76 -3.13 1.84 20.35
C MET A 76 -4.40 2.68 20.21
N ASP A 77 -4.35 3.67 19.31
CA ASP A 77 -5.50 4.51 18.94
C ASP A 77 -5.69 4.50 17.43
N GLU A 78 -6.87 4.09 16.97
CA GLU A 78 -7.20 4.00 15.55
C GLU A 78 -7.78 5.32 15.04
N GLY A 79 -7.32 5.76 13.88
CA GLY A 79 -7.87 6.91 13.19
C GLY A 79 -9.28 6.64 12.64
N SER A 80 -10.06 7.70 12.44
CA SER A 80 -11.44 7.58 11.95
C SER A 80 -11.58 7.82 10.43
N CYS A 81 -10.53 8.25 9.74
CA CYS A 81 -10.62 8.70 8.34
C CYS A 81 -9.85 7.83 7.35
N ASP A 82 -8.86 7.08 7.83
CA ASP A 82 -8.01 6.19 7.06
C ASP A 82 -7.61 4.99 7.93
N SER A 83 -6.78 4.10 7.44
CA SER A 83 -6.30 2.95 8.20
C SER A 83 -5.18 3.29 9.20
N LYS A 84 -4.99 4.57 9.50
CA LYS A 84 -3.94 5.04 10.41
C LYS A 84 -4.17 4.58 11.84
N VAL A 85 -3.11 4.08 12.44
CA VAL A 85 -3.02 3.71 13.85
C VAL A 85 -1.87 4.46 14.49
N SER A 86 -2.08 4.96 15.69
CA SER A 86 -1.02 5.40 16.60
C SER A 86 -0.74 4.30 17.61
N ALA A 87 0.52 3.92 17.80
CA ALA A 87 0.92 2.89 18.75
C ALA A 87 1.98 3.40 19.72
N GLN A 88 1.94 2.90 20.95
CA GLN A 88 2.93 3.23 21.97
C GLN A 88 4.31 2.65 21.66
N LYS A 89 4.37 1.50 20.99
CA LYS A 89 5.63 0.80 20.67
C LYS A 89 5.69 0.46 19.19
N ILE A 90 6.90 0.53 18.61
CA ILE A 90 7.16 0.17 17.22
C ILE A 90 8.52 -0.51 17.06
N ARG A 91 8.59 -1.47 16.13
CA ARG A 91 9.83 -2.08 15.64
C ARG A 91 9.78 -2.29 14.14
N LEU A 92 10.84 -1.93 13.42
CA LEU A 92 10.97 -2.20 12.00
C LEU A 92 11.35 -3.67 11.79
N VAL A 93 10.56 -4.39 10.97
CA VAL A 93 10.73 -5.83 10.76
C VAL A 93 11.33 -6.13 9.39
N LYS A 94 10.70 -5.65 8.31
CA LYS A 94 11.11 -5.95 6.94
C LYS A 94 10.85 -4.76 6.00
N ARG A 95 11.87 -4.39 5.23
CA ARG A 95 11.70 -3.45 4.12
C ARG A 95 10.98 -4.15 2.96
N LEU A 96 10.02 -3.44 2.35
CA LEU A 96 9.30 -3.90 1.17
C LEU A 96 9.97 -3.38 -0.11
N SER A 97 10.05 -4.22 -1.13
CA SER A 97 10.19 -3.80 -2.52
C SER A 97 8.87 -3.17 -3.00
N LEU A 98 8.89 -2.52 -4.17
CA LEU A 98 7.66 -2.00 -4.77
C LEU A 98 6.66 -3.12 -5.08
N SER A 99 7.14 -4.24 -5.63
CA SER A 99 6.30 -5.40 -5.93
C SER A 99 5.65 -5.97 -4.65
N GLU A 100 6.41 -6.14 -3.57
CA GLU A 100 5.87 -6.59 -2.28
C GLU A 100 4.85 -5.58 -1.71
N PHE A 101 5.09 -4.27 -1.88
CA PHE A 101 4.17 -3.24 -1.43
C PHE A 101 2.84 -3.31 -2.17
N VAL A 102 2.86 -3.39 -3.51
CA VAL A 102 1.64 -3.50 -4.34
C VAL A 102 0.90 -4.80 -4.02
N ALA A 103 1.61 -5.93 -3.90
CA ALA A 103 1.00 -7.19 -3.51
C ALA A 103 0.29 -7.11 -2.15
N ARG A 104 0.89 -6.43 -1.15
CA ARG A 104 0.27 -6.20 0.16
C ARG A 104 -0.94 -5.27 0.08
N ALA A 105 -0.92 -4.27 -0.81
CA ALA A 105 -2.07 -3.42 -1.08
C ALA A 105 -3.24 -4.23 -1.68
N CYS A 106 -2.96 -5.07 -2.66
CA CYS A 106 -3.96 -5.97 -3.24
C CYS A 106 -4.54 -6.92 -2.18
N MET A 107 -3.70 -7.51 -1.31
CA MET A 107 -4.18 -8.35 -0.21
C MET A 107 -5.11 -7.58 0.74
N TYR A 108 -4.75 -6.35 1.11
CA TYR A 108 -5.60 -5.51 1.96
C TYR A 108 -6.96 -5.24 1.32
N ILE A 109 -7.00 -4.95 0.01
CA ILE A 109 -8.26 -4.76 -0.75
C ILE A 109 -9.10 -6.06 -0.74
N MET A 110 -8.47 -7.21 -0.93
CA MET A 110 -9.18 -8.51 -0.87
C MET A 110 -9.80 -8.80 0.50
N GLU A 111 -9.12 -8.41 1.57
CA GLU A 111 -9.60 -8.59 2.95
C GLU A 111 -10.67 -7.55 3.34
N HIS A 112 -10.73 -6.40 2.63
CA HIS A 112 -11.63 -5.29 2.93
C HIS A 112 -12.36 -4.76 1.67
N PRO A 113 -13.07 -5.61 0.93
CA PRO A 113 -13.60 -5.27 -0.39
C PRO A 113 -14.69 -4.17 -0.38
N THR A 114 -15.31 -3.93 0.77
CA THR A 114 -16.38 -2.92 0.93
C THR A 114 -15.89 -1.55 1.43
N LEU A 115 -14.59 -1.42 1.74
CA LEU A 115 -14.04 -0.14 2.13
C LEU A 115 -13.81 0.76 0.91
N ALA A 116 -14.00 2.07 1.10
CA ALA A 116 -13.61 3.04 0.09
C ALA A 116 -12.12 2.92 -0.23
N TYR A 117 -11.80 2.77 -1.50
CA TYR A 117 -10.42 2.61 -1.94
C TYR A 117 -9.65 3.93 -1.83
N ASN A 118 -8.36 3.79 -1.60
CA ASN A 118 -7.42 4.89 -1.67
C ASN A 118 -7.37 5.45 -3.11
N TYR A 119 -7.07 6.75 -3.28
CA TYR A 119 -6.97 7.40 -4.60
C TYR A 119 -5.90 6.79 -5.54
N HIS A 120 -5.04 5.90 -5.04
CA HIS A 120 -4.13 5.10 -5.85
C HIS A 120 -4.76 3.84 -6.46
N VAL A 121 -6.03 3.59 -6.17
CA VAL A 121 -6.82 2.50 -6.76
C VAL A 121 -7.83 3.11 -7.73
N THR A 122 -7.85 2.63 -8.95
CA THR A 122 -8.73 3.13 -10.01
C THR A 122 -9.81 2.10 -10.32
N GLU A 123 -11.02 2.56 -10.54
CA GLU A 123 -12.11 1.69 -10.98
C GLU A 123 -11.91 1.31 -12.45
N ASP A 124 -12.02 0.01 -12.74
CA ASP A 124 -11.93 -0.65 -14.06
C ASP A 124 -10.63 -0.43 -14.85
N LYS A 125 -10.09 0.79 -14.93
CA LYS A 125 -8.90 1.06 -15.73
C LYS A 125 -7.82 1.78 -14.94
N ALA A 126 -6.60 1.23 -14.95
CA ALA A 126 -5.44 1.84 -14.33
C ALA A 126 -4.24 1.90 -15.29
N VAL A 127 -3.52 3.01 -15.25
CA VAL A 127 -2.25 3.18 -15.95
C VAL A 127 -1.18 3.52 -14.94
N ALA A 128 -0.07 2.79 -14.95
CA ALA A 128 1.06 3.09 -14.09
C ALA A 128 1.64 4.47 -14.44
N ASP A 129 1.82 5.28 -13.42
CA ASP A 129 2.33 6.64 -13.50
C ASP A 129 3.70 6.79 -12.83
N GLY A 130 4.03 7.99 -12.37
CA GLY A 130 5.27 8.31 -11.69
C GLY A 130 5.54 7.53 -10.38
N ASN A 131 4.59 6.74 -9.87
CA ASN A 131 4.78 5.85 -8.74
C ASN A 131 5.25 4.45 -9.15
N HIS A 132 5.33 4.16 -10.44
CA HIS A 132 5.73 2.87 -11.00
C HIS A 132 4.82 1.70 -10.61
N PHE A 133 3.54 1.96 -10.37
CA PHE A 133 2.53 0.93 -10.20
C PHE A 133 1.15 1.43 -10.62
N ALA A 134 0.25 0.48 -10.92
CA ALA A 134 -1.17 0.72 -11.14
C ALA A 134 -1.99 -0.36 -10.41
N ILE A 135 -3.10 0.03 -9.79
CA ILE A 135 -4.06 -0.90 -9.18
C ILE A 135 -5.43 -0.61 -9.76
N ALA A 136 -6.03 -1.60 -10.44
CA ALA A 136 -7.39 -1.56 -10.95
C ALA A 136 -8.29 -2.51 -10.17
N VAL A 137 -9.50 -2.06 -9.83
CA VAL A 137 -10.54 -2.88 -9.19
C VAL A 137 -11.87 -2.65 -9.89
N GLY A 138 -12.63 -3.70 -10.19
CA GLY A 138 -13.93 -3.58 -10.82
C GLY A 138 -14.43 -4.90 -11.38
N GLU A 139 -15.50 -4.84 -12.20
CA GLU A 139 -16.06 -6.04 -12.83
C GLU A 139 -15.23 -6.51 -14.02
N GLU A 140 -14.70 -5.58 -14.81
CA GLU A 140 -13.84 -5.85 -15.97
C GLU A 140 -12.53 -5.04 -15.87
N PRO A 141 -11.76 -5.19 -14.75
CA PRO A 141 -10.62 -4.35 -14.48
C PRO A 141 -9.46 -4.69 -15.41
N LYS A 142 -8.77 -3.64 -15.87
CA LYS A 142 -7.55 -3.78 -16.65
C LYS A 142 -6.51 -2.73 -16.28
N ALA A 143 -5.25 -3.10 -16.40
CA ALA A 143 -4.16 -2.18 -16.16
C ALA A 143 -3.05 -2.31 -17.20
N ARG A 144 -2.28 -1.23 -17.39
CA ARG A 144 -1.08 -1.20 -18.23
C ARG A 144 0.01 -0.34 -17.61
N GLY A 145 1.24 -0.55 -18.04
CA GLY A 145 2.40 0.21 -17.60
C GLY A 145 3.59 0.01 -18.52
N LYS A 146 4.73 0.46 -18.11
CA LYS A 146 6.02 0.31 -18.80
C LYS A 146 6.87 -0.76 -18.12
N THR A 147 7.92 -1.19 -18.77
CA THR A 147 8.88 -2.13 -18.18
C THR A 147 9.38 -1.62 -16.82
N GLY A 148 9.30 -2.48 -15.81
CA GLY A 148 9.62 -2.20 -14.41
C GLY A 148 8.45 -1.70 -13.56
N ASP A 149 7.29 -1.39 -14.17
CA ASP A 149 6.09 -1.05 -13.41
C ASP A 149 5.39 -2.30 -12.86
N ILE A 150 4.70 -2.16 -11.73
CA ILE A 150 3.96 -3.23 -11.06
C ILE A 150 2.46 -3.02 -11.30
N LEU A 151 1.79 -4.04 -11.78
CA LEU A 151 0.33 -4.03 -11.95
C LEU A 151 -0.33 -4.90 -10.88
N GLY A 152 -1.36 -4.34 -10.22
CA GLY A 152 -2.32 -5.06 -9.38
C GLY A 152 -3.69 -4.98 -10.02
N ILE A 153 -4.34 -6.11 -10.33
CA ILE A 153 -5.62 -6.13 -11.03
C ILE A 153 -6.55 -7.07 -10.28
N LEU A 154 -7.69 -6.55 -9.81
CA LEU A 154 -8.62 -7.28 -8.96
C LEU A 154 -10.03 -7.20 -9.55
N ARG A 155 -10.58 -8.35 -9.94
CA ARG A 155 -11.93 -8.45 -10.47
C ARG A 155 -12.92 -8.73 -9.35
N THR A 156 -14.00 -7.95 -9.29
CA THR A 156 -15.12 -8.16 -8.36
C THR A 156 -16.19 -9.06 -8.97
N TYR A 157 -17.01 -9.67 -8.11
CA TYR A 157 -18.26 -10.25 -8.56
C TYR A 157 -19.27 -9.14 -8.91
N PRO A 158 -20.13 -9.33 -9.95
CA PRO A 158 -21.14 -8.32 -10.35
C PRO A 158 -22.16 -7.99 -9.27
N ASP A 159 -22.47 -8.96 -8.41
CA ASP A 159 -23.55 -8.82 -7.41
C ASP A 159 -23.09 -8.26 -6.06
N ASN A 160 -21.77 -8.19 -5.84
CA ASN A 160 -21.17 -7.70 -4.61
C ASN A 160 -19.76 -7.20 -4.88
N MET A 161 -19.12 -6.61 -3.87
CA MET A 161 -17.75 -6.10 -4.01
C MET A 161 -16.67 -7.12 -3.66
N GLU A 162 -17.03 -8.39 -3.43
CA GLU A 162 -16.05 -9.43 -3.13
C GLU A 162 -15.13 -9.68 -4.32
N ILE A 163 -13.87 -9.94 -4.05
CA ILE A 163 -12.88 -10.17 -5.10
C ILE A 163 -13.00 -11.60 -5.62
N ALA A 164 -13.31 -11.73 -6.91
CA ALA A 164 -13.45 -13.00 -7.61
C ALA A 164 -12.10 -13.53 -8.12
N GLU A 165 -11.20 -12.63 -8.51
CA GLU A 165 -9.89 -12.94 -9.08
C GLU A 165 -8.95 -11.77 -8.83
N ALA A 166 -7.68 -12.06 -8.59
CA ALA A 166 -6.66 -11.03 -8.40
C ALA A 166 -5.31 -11.49 -8.93
N THR A 167 -4.58 -10.58 -9.54
CA THR A 167 -3.19 -10.79 -9.95
C THR A 167 -2.33 -9.58 -9.58
N CYS A 168 -1.03 -9.84 -9.38
CA CYS A 168 -0.03 -8.80 -9.18
C CYS A 168 1.28 -9.25 -9.80
N PHE A 169 1.81 -8.49 -10.75
CA PHE A 169 3.04 -8.84 -11.48
C PHE A 169 3.81 -7.59 -11.90
N GLU A 170 5.07 -7.79 -12.22
CA GLU A 170 5.95 -6.79 -12.82
C GLU A 170 5.92 -6.92 -14.34
N ILE A 171 5.87 -5.79 -15.03
CA ILE A 171 6.10 -5.75 -16.47
C ILE A 171 7.59 -5.92 -16.72
N ASP A 172 8.00 -7.14 -17.08
CA ASP A 172 9.39 -7.52 -17.27
C ASP A 172 9.92 -7.30 -18.71
N GLY A 173 8.99 -7.08 -19.66
CA GLY A 173 9.30 -6.94 -21.08
C GLY A 173 9.49 -8.28 -21.82
N GLU A 174 9.30 -9.41 -21.15
CA GLU A 174 9.44 -10.77 -21.69
C GLU A 174 8.11 -11.52 -21.64
N GLU A 175 7.61 -11.85 -20.45
CA GLU A 175 6.30 -12.46 -20.22
C GLU A 175 5.19 -11.40 -20.24
N TYR A 176 5.43 -10.27 -19.57
CA TYR A 176 4.50 -9.14 -19.51
C TYR A 176 5.09 -7.94 -20.28
N LEU A 177 4.47 -7.62 -21.42
CA LEU A 177 4.97 -6.59 -22.34
C LEU A 177 4.52 -5.18 -21.91
N PRO A 178 5.36 -4.15 -22.14
CA PRO A 178 4.98 -2.76 -21.85
C PRO A 178 3.89 -2.24 -22.79
N ASP A 179 3.13 -1.26 -22.29
CA ASP A 179 2.06 -0.55 -23.02
C ASP A 179 0.91 -1.44 -23.50
N VAL A 180 0.78 -2.64 -22.92
CA VAL A 180 -0.28 -3.60 -23.19
C VAL A 180 -1.25 -3.65 -22.02
N TRP A 181 -2.55 -3.74 -22.32
CA TRP A 181 -3.58 -3.92 -21.30
C TRP A 181 -3.67 -5.39 -20.87
N TYR A 182 -3.71 -5.60 -19.53
CA TYR A 182 -3.87 -6.91 -18.91
C TYR A 182 -5.12 -6.93 -18.03
N ASP A 183 -5.84 -8.05 -18.00
CA ASP A 183 -6.97 -8.33 -17.12
C ASP A 183 -6.52 -8.93 -15.76
N ALA A 184 -7.49 -9.23 -14.89
CA ALA A 184 -7.24 -9.83 -13.58
C ALA A 184 -6.68 -11.27 -13.64
N GLY A 185 -6.77 -11.94 -14.79
CA GLY A 185 -6.11 -13.22 -15.04
C GLY A 185 -4.68 -13.10 -15.59
N GLY A 186 -4.17 -11.87 -15.76
CA GLY A 186 -2.87 -11.60 -16.36
C GLY A 186 -2.84 -11.81 -17.87
N LYS A 187 -4.01 -11.81 -18.55
CA LYS A 187 -4.12 -11.99 -19.99
C LYS A 187 -4.20 -10.65 -20.70
N VAL A 188 -3.63 -10.61 -21.90
CA VAL A 188 -3.72 -9.45 -22.79
C VAL A 188 -5.17 -9.24 -23.22
N VAL A 189 -5.65 -8.01 -23.08
CA VAL A 189 -6.98 -7.58 -23.53
C VAL A 189 -6.89 -6.36 -24.45
N ALA A 190 -7.93 -6.13 -25.24
CA ALA A 190 -7.98 -4.98 -26.15
C ALA A 190 -8.07 -3.66 -25.38
N ALA A 191 -7.50 -2.60 -25.93
CA ALA A 191 -7.88 -1.24 -25.58
C ALA A 191 -9.35 -1.04 -25.97
N ASP A 192 -10.10 -0.23 -25.21
CA ASP A 192 -11.46 0.13 -25.64
C ASP A 192 -11.38 1.03 -26.89
N ASP A 193 -12.31 0.86 -27.82
CA ASP A 193 -12.37 1.56 -29.12
C ASP A 193 -12.56 3.10 -29.04
N GLN A 194 -12.32 3.75 -27.88
CA GLN A 194 -12.58 5.17 -27.65
C GLN A 194 -11.38 5.98 -27.13
N GLU A 195 -10.15 5.49 -27.27
CA GLU A 195 -8.95 6.30 -27.01
C GLU A 195 -8.34 6.79 -28.34
N GLU A 196 -9.01 7.77 -28.99
CA GLU A 196 -8.41 8.68 -29.99
C GLU A 196 -8.12 10.05 -29.37
#